data_960ba2cb83588be9b3363bb5ac381c81
#
_entry.id   960ba2cb83588be9b3363bb5ac381c81
#
_cell.length_a   1.000
_cell.length_b   1.000
_cell.length_c   1.000
_cell.angle_alpha   90.00
_cell.angle_beta   90.00
_cell.angle_gamma   90.00
#
_symmetry.space_group_name_H-M   'P 1'
#
loop_
_entity.id
_entity.type
_entity.pdbx_description
1 polymer ?
#
loop_
_entity_poly.entity_id
_entity_poly.type
_entity_poly.pdbx_seq_one_letter_code
_entity_poly.pdbx_strand_id
1 'polypeptide(L)'
;MTLEFWVLLSILAVTAWMHKSKLQQQRKALLGRILQPYQIEKMMETLTEGYLRALGETDLARQDSIWAMLASTEENLRVQFQRFVLDFSQLDAISTQVSNWPLCVPYVEKIAPQSLFDMRKAFSIHAHGIARAIENADQRSPKDKAFTITAELLLMQHSCHWFCKSKTVASARMLARHQTSYPQLLAAVSPETRQAYLQLVGH
;
A
#
# COMPACT_ATOMS: atom_id res chain seq x y z
N MET A 1 6.73 -1.22 45.32
CA MET A 1 6.75 -0.30 44.16
C MET A 1 5.92 0.91 44.55
N THR A 2 6.53 2.08 44.54
CA THR A 2 5.94 3.32 45.10
C THR A 2 4.90 3.91 44.11
N LEU A 3 3.93 4.66 44.64
CA LEU A 3 2.92 5.40 43.85
C LEU A 3 3.58 6.27 42.77
N GLU A 4 4.70 6.87 43.11
CA GLU A 4 5.51 7.74 42.23
C GLU A 4 5.97 6.97 40.96
N PHE A 5 6.36 5.70 41.07
CA PHE A 5 6.74 4.88 39.92
C PHE A 5 5.58 4.71 38.93
N TRP A 6 4.37 4.43 39.42
CA TRP A 6 3.20 4.27 38.57
C TRP A 6 2.77 5.59 37.90
N VAL A 7 2.93 6.72 38.61
CA VAL A 7 2.66 8.04 38.04
C VAL A 7 3.64 8.35 36.90
N LEU A 8 4.94 8.13 37.13
CA LEU A 8 5.97 8.35 36.09
C LEU A 8 5.73 7.44 34.87
N LEU A 9 5.43 6.17 35.09
CA LEU A 9 5.14 5.23 34.00
C LEU A 9 3.91 5.67 33.20
N SER A 10 2.86 6.14 33.86
CA SER A 10 1.65 6.64 33.22
C SER A 10 1.92 7.90 32.38
N ILE A 11 2.70 8.85 32.88
CA ILE A 11 3.11 10.05 32.14
C ILE A 11 3.90 9.67 30.89
N LEU A 12 4.83 8.73 31.02
CA LEU A 12 5.66 8.25 29.90
C LEU A 12 4.81 7.53 28.84
N ALA A 13 3.84 6.73 29.23
CA ALA A 13 2.91 6.07 28.33
C ALA A 13 2.02 7.07 27.59
N VAL A 14 1.48 8.08 28.28
CA VAL A 14 0.64 9.13 27.67
C VAL A 14 1.45 9.97 26.69
N THR A 15 2.66 10.38 27.04
CA THR A 15 3.52 11.19 26.15
C THR A 15 3.91 10.40 24.90
N ALA A 16 4.28 9.12 25.03
CA ALA A 16 4.57 8.23 23.90
C ALA A 16 3.34 8.05 23.00
N TRP A 17 2.15 7.88 23.59
CA TRP A 17 0.89 7.76 22.84
C TRP A 17 0.54 9.06 22.09
N MET A 18 0.69 10.22 22.73
CA MET A 18 0.45 11.51 22.09
C MET A 18 1.40 11.75 20.92
N HIS A 19 2.70 11.46 21.09
CA HIS A 19 3.69 11.58 20.03
C HIS A 19 3.37 10.66 18.84
N LYS A 20 3.08 9.39 19.11
CA LYS A 20 2.64 8.41 18.10
C LYS A 20 1.40 8.90 17.35
N SER A 21 0.38 9.39 18.08
CA SER A 21 -0.87 9.88 17.48
C SER A 21 -0.61 11.07 16.55
N LYS A 22 0.20 12.04 16.98
CA LYS A 22 0.61 13.20 16.17
C LYS A 22 1.34 12.79 14.90
N LEU A 23 2.31 11.89 14.99
CA LEU A 23 3.05 11.37 13.84
C LEU A 23 2.11 10.70 12.83
N GLN A 24 1.19 9.86 13.30
CA GLN A 24 0.22 9.19 12.45
C GLN A 24 -0.75 10.17 11.77
N GLN A 25 -1.16 11.24 12.46
CA GLN A 25 -1.99 12.29 11.87
C GLN A 25 -1.23 13.06 10.79
N GLN A 26 0.03 13.42 11.04
CA GLN A 26 0.89 14.09 10.06
C GLN A 26 1.08 13.26 8.80
N ARG A 27 1.36 11.95 8.94
CA ARG A 27 1.51 11.02 7.81
C ARG A 27 0.21 10.86 7.00
N LYS A 28 -0.93 10.77 7.67
CA LYS A 28 -2.23 10.74 7.00
C LYS A 28 -2.50 12.02 6.21
N ALA A 29 -2.27 13.18 6.82
CA ALA A 29 -2.46 14.48 6.18
C ALA A 29 -1.52 14.64 4.98
N LEU A 30 -0.26 14.22 5.13
CA LEU A 30 0.74 14.26 4.06
C LEU A 30 0.34 13.40 2.87
N LEU A 31 0.03 12.11 3.12
CA LEU A 31 -0.37 11.19 2.07
C LEU A 31 -1.68 11.64 1.40
N GLY A 32 -2.68 12.04 2.20
CA GLY A 32 -3.96 12.52 1.70
C GLY A 32 -3.83 13.75 0.81
N ARG A 33 -2.98 14.73 1.20
CA ARG A 33 -2.72 15.93 0.39
C ARG A 33 -2.13 15.61 -0.99
N ILE A 34 -1.20 14.64 -1.04
CA ILE A 34 -0.55 14.26 -2.32
C ILE A 34 -1.47 13.39 -3.16
N LEU A 35 -2.30 12.53 -2.53
CA LEU A 35 -3.28 11.70 -3.25
C LEU A 35 -4.49 12.48 -3.77
N GLN A 36 -4.85 13.59 -3.13
CA GLN A 36 -6.07 14.36 -3.46
C GLN A 36 -6.25 14.71 -4.94
N PRO A 37 -5.22 15.09 -5.71
CA PRO A 37 -5.38 15.40 -7.14
C PRO A 37 -5.70 14.18 -8.00
N TYR A 38 -5.52 12.97 -7.48
CA TYR A 38 -5.62 11.72 -8.22
C TYR A 38 -6.88 10.94 -7.87
N GLN A 39 -7.43 10.24 -8.86
CA GLN A 39 -8.63 9.41 -8.67
C GLN A 39 -8.28 7.92 -8.44
N ILE A 40 -7.13 7.64 -7.84
CA ILE A 40 -6.59 6.29 -7.69
C ILE A 40 -7.57 5.37 -6.96
N GLU A 41 -8.12 5.81 -5.81
CA GLU A 41 -9.08 5.01 -5.03
C GLU A 41 -10.33 4.66 -5.83
N LYS A 42 -10.90 5.65 -6.55
CA LYS A 42 -12.08 5.45 -7.40
C LYS A 42 -11.81 4.47 -8.54
N MET A 43 -10.65 4.59 -9.18
CA MET A 43 -10.26 3.67 -10.25
C MET A 43 -10.03 2.24 -9.73
N MET A 44 -9.42 2.09 -8.56
CA MET A 44 -9.27 0.77 -7.91
C MET A 44 -10.63 0.12 -7.63
N GLU A 45 -11.60 0.88 -7.12
CA GLU A 45 -12.97 0.40 -6.90
C GLU A 45 -13.63 -0.02 -8.21
N THR A 46 -13.59 0.85 -9.23
CA THR A 46 -14.13 0.56 -10.58
C THR A 46 -13.51 -0.71 -11.19
N LEU A 47 -12.20 -0.88 -11.07
CA LEU A 47 -11.51 -2.08 -11.58
C LEU A 47 -11.92 -3.33 -10.81
N THR A 48 -11.99 -3.27 -9.48
CA THR A 48 -12.36 -4.42 -8.65
C THR A 48 -13.78 -4.89 -8.97
N GLU A 49 -14.75 -3.97 -9.04
CA GLU A 49 -16.13 -4.28 -9.41
C GLU A 49 -16.24 -4.76 -10.85
N GLY A 50 -15.52 -4.11 -11.78
CA GLY A 50 -15.50 -4.49 -13.19
C GLY A 50 -14.91 -5.88 -13.42
N TYR A 51 -13.83 -6.25 -12.74
CA TYR A 51 -13.25 -7.59 -12.81
C TYR A 51 -14.21 -8.66 -12.29
N LEU A 52 -14.85 -8.42 -11.14
CA LEU A 52 -15.86 -9.34 -10.61
C LEU A 52 -17.03 -9.51 -11.58
N ARG A 53 -17.49 -8.42 -12.21
CA ARG A 53 -18.55 -8.46 -13.22
C ARG A 53 -18.13 -9.25 -14.45
N ALA A 54 -16.93 -9.01 -14.99
CA ALA A 54 -16.40 -9.75 -16.14
C ALA A 54 -16.27 -11.27 -15.85
N LEU A 55 -15.79 -11.62 -14.65
CA LEU A 55 -15.64 -13.00 -14.22
C LEU A 55 -16.99 -13.71 -13.99
N GLY A 56 -18.05 -12.98 -13.67
CA GLY A 56 -19.42 -13.51 -13.49
C GLY A 56 -20.25 -13.54 -14.78
N GLU A 57 -19.76 -12.93 -15.89
CA GLU A 57 -20.48 -12.90 -17.16
C GLU A 57 -20.34 -14.23 -17.90
N THR A 58 -21.47 -14.77 -18.38
CA THR A 58 -21.53 -16.04 -19.11
C THR A 58 -21.54 -15.85 -20.63
N ASP A 59 -21.96 -14.68 -21.11
CA ASP A 59 -21.91 -14.31 -22.52
C ASP A 59 -20.51 -13.81 -22.87
N LEU A 60 -19.80 -14.55 -23.71
CA LEU A 60 -18.41 -14.25 -24.09
C LEU A 60 -18.28 -12.87 -24.77
N ALA A 61 -19.22 -12.48 -25.63
CA ALA A 61 -19.16 -11.19 -26.30
C ALA A 61 -19.33 -10.01 -25.33
N ARG A 62 -20.19 -10.17 -24.33
CA ARG A 62 -20.34 -9.19 -23.22
C ARG A 62 -19.12 -9.19 -22.31
N GLN A 63 -18.57 -10.35 -21.99
CA GLN A 63 -17.36 -10.49 -21.20
C GLN A 63 -16.19 -9.74 -21.86
N ASP A 64 -15.97 -9.96 -23.15
CA ASP A 64 -14.91 -9.27 -23.92
C ASP A 64 -15.13 -7.75 -23.96
N SER A 65 -16.37 -7.31 -24.09
CA SER A 65 -16.72 -5.89 -24.04
C SER A 65 -16.39 -5.27 -22.69
N ILE A 66 -16.62 -5.98 -21.57
CA ILE A 66 -16.28 -5.51 -20.23
C ILE A 66 -14.75 -5.42 -20.09
N TRP A 67 -13.99 -6.43 -20.51
CA TRP A 67 -12.53 -6.40 -20.47
C TRP A 67 -11.96 -5.24 -21.29
N ALA A 68 -12.47 -5.00 -22.49
CA ALA A 68 -12.05 -3.86 -23.32
C ALA A 68 -12.31 -2.51 -22.67
N MET A 69 -13.45 -2.36 -21.99
CA MET A 69 -13.79 -1.13 -21.27
C MET A 69 -12.89 -0.89 -20.07
N LEU A 70 -12.49 -1.96 -19.34
CA LEU A 70 -11.62 -1.86 -18.18
C LEU A 70 -10.18 -1.48 -18.57
N ALA A 71 -9.71 -1.83 -19.77
CA ALA A 71 -8.36 -1.53 -20.24
C ALA A 71 -8.04 -0.02 -20.21
N SER A 72 -9.02 0.83 -20.51
CA SER A 72 -8.86 2.30 -20.41
C SER A 72 -8.70 2.78 -18.97
N THR A 73 -9.41 2.16 -18.03
CA THR A 73 -9.30 2.48 -16.60
C THR A 73 -7.97 1.99 -16.03
N GLU A 74 -7.50 0.82 -16.44
CA GLU A 74 -6.18 0.28 -16.08
C GLU A 74 -5.07 1.25 -16.51
N GLU A 75 -5.10 1.71 -17.76
CA GLU A 75 -4.11 2.65 -18.28
C GLU A 75 -4.17 4.01 -17.57
N ASN A 76 -5.36 4.54 -17.32
CA ASN A 76 -5.53 5.77 -16.54
C ASN A 76 -4.99 5.63 -15.11
N LEU A 77 -5.23 4.50 -14.47
CA LEU A 77 -4.67 4.21 -13.15
C LEU A 77 -3.14 4.19 -13.18
N ARG A 78 -2.53 3.52 -14.16
CA ARG A 78 -1.09 3.48 -14.36
C ARG A 78 -0.50 4.87 -14.45
N VAL A 79 -1.06 5.72 -15.33
CA VAL A 79 -0.58 7.09 -15.55
C VAL A 79 -0.73 7.93 -14.27
N GLN A 80 -1.89 7.89 -13.62
CA GLN A 80 -2.12 8.69 -12.41
C GLN A 80 -1.26 8.21 -11.23
N PHE A 81 -1.06 6.90 -11.09
CA PHE A 81 -0.21 6.38 -10.02
C PHE A 81 1.27 6.73 -10.25
N GLN A 82 1.76 6.68 -11.48
CA GLN A 82 3.11 7.15 -11.81
C GLN A 82 3.31 8.63 -11.47
N ARG A 83 2.35 9.49 -11.78
CA ARG A 83 2.39 10.92 -11.40
C ARG A 83 2.39 11.11 -9.89
N PHE A 84 1.51 10.39 -9.19
CA PHE A 84 1.51 10.39 -7.72
C PHE A 84 2.88 10.00 -7.14
N VAL A 85 3.53 8.96 -7.68
CA VAL A 85 4.85 8.52 -7.22
C VAL A 85 5.91 9.59 -7.48
N LEU A 86 5.87 10.29 -8.60
CA LEU A 86 6.76 11.42 -8.89
C LEU A 86 6.57 12.54 -7.87
N ASP A 87 5.33 12.95 -7.58
CA ASP A 87 5.06 13.99 -6.59
C ASP A 87 5.48 13.55 -5.17
N PHE A 88 5.20 12.30 -4.80
CA PHE A 88 5.62 11.76 -3.51
C PHE A 88 7.14 11.67 -3.38
N SER A 89 7.86 11.45 -4.48
CA SER A 89 9.32 11.40 -4.50
C SER A 89 10.01 12.72 -4.15
N GLN A 90 9.31 13.84 -4.32
CA GLN A 90 9.80 15.19 -3.99
C GLN A 90 9.80 15.47 -2.47
N LEU A 91 9.18 14.61 -1.68
CA LEU A 91 9.19 14.76 -0.23
C LEU A 91 10.58 14.50 0.35
N ASP A 92 10.86 15.16 1.47
CA ASP A 92 12.10 14.93 2.20
C ASP A 92 12.20 13.49 2.74
N ALA A 93 13.44 13.01 2.87
CA ALA A 93 13.71 11.64 3.29
C ALA A 93 13.20 11.32 4.71
N ILE A 94 13.21 12.32 5.61
CA ILE A 94 12.84 12.11 7.01
C ILE A 94 11.34 11.85 7.13
N SER A 95 10.53 12.61 6.39
CA SER A 95 9.06 12.47 6.42
C SER A 95 8.55 11.18 5.78
N THR A 96 9.37 10.53 4.94
CA THR A 96 9.02 9.30 4.20
C THR A 96 9.58 8.01 4.81
N GLN A 97 10.38 8.11 5.87
CA GLN A 97 10.91 6.95 6.59
C GLN A 97 9.82 6.19 7.36
N VAL A 98 9.83 4.89 7.25
CA VAL A 98 8.89 3.97 7.92
C VAL A 98 9.65 2.86 8.59
N SER A 99 9.25 2.52 9.82
CA SER A 99 9.83 1.37 10.52
C SER A 99 9.26 0.05 9.99
N ASN A 100 10.11 -0.95 9.80
CA ASN A 100 9.71 -2.32 9.50
C ASN A 100 9.19 -3.08 10.74
N TRP A 101 9.26 -2.48 11.92
CA TRP A 101 8.71 -3.06 13.14
C TRP A 101 7.18 -3.20 13.04
N PRO A 102 6.61 -4.22 13.70
CA PRO A 102 5.17 -4.47 13.65
C PRO A 102 4.34 -3.28 14.15
N LEU A 103 4.83 -2.60 15.18
CA LEU A 103 4.17 -1.45 15.81
C LEU A 103 4.91 -0.15 15.50
N CYS A 104 4.15 0.94 15.47
CA CYS A 104 4.74 2.28 15.40
C CYS A 104 5.33 2.65 16.77
N VAL A 105 6.65 2.66 16.86
CA VAL A 105 7.40 3.03 18.07
C VAL A 105 7.94 4.44 17.89
N PRO A 106 7.71 5.36 18.86
CA PRO A 106 8.30 6.68 18.82
C PRO A 106 9.83 6.64 18.85
N TYR A 107 10.46 7.57 18.14
CA TYR A 107 11.92 7.73 18.11
C TYR A 107 12.69 6.51 17.58
N VAL A 108 12.04 5.63 16.83
CA VAL A 108 12.69 4.43 16.24
C VAL A 108 13.87 4.81 15.35
N GLU A 109 13.82 5.97 14.71
CA GLU A 109 14.89 6.53 13.90
C GLU A 109 16.19 6.78 14.68
N LYS A 110 16.08 7.02 15.98
CA LYS A 110 17.23 7.21 16.87
C LYS A 110 17.72 5.91 17.51
N ILE A 111 16.80 4.98 17.75
CA ILE A 111 17.08 3.74 18.49
C ILE A 111 17.54 2.63 17.55
N ALA A 112 16.92 2.52 16.38
CA ALA A 112 17.14 1.45 15.40
C ALA A 112 17.04 1.98 13.95
N PRO A 113 17.95 2.86 13.50
CA PRO A 113 17.89 3.43 12.15
C PRO A 113 17.93 2.38 11.04
N GLN A 114 18.56 1.23 11.29
CA GLN A 114 18.60 0.08 10.37
C GLN A 114 17.23 -0.60 10.17
N SER A 115 16.26 -0.30 11.02
CA SER A 115 14.89 -0.83 10.88
C SER A 115 13.99 0.08 10.03
N LEU A 116 14.55 1.09 9.40
CA LEU A 116 13.81 2.05 8.57
C LEU A 116 13.96 1.73 7.09
N PHE A 117 12.88 1.91 6.35
CA PHE A 117 12.88 1.95 4.90
C PHE A 117 12.19 3.20 4.37
N ASP A 118 12.54 3.59 3.14
CA ASP A 118 11.98 4.77 2.49
C ASP A 118 10.71 4.42 1.72
N MET A 119 9.57 5.03 2.09
CA MET A 119 8.29 4.81 1.42
C MET A 119 8.30 5.28 -0.05
N ARG A 120 9.14 6.24 -0.43
CA ARG A 120 9.32 6.66 -1.83
C ARG A 120 9.79 5.49 -2.69
N LYS A 121 10.73 4.68 -2.17
CA LYS A 121 11.20 3.45 -2.85
C LYS A 121 10.10 2.40 -2.92
N ALA A 122 9.31 2.24 -1.85
CA ALA A 122 8.18 1.31 -1.87
C ALA A 122 7.14 1.68 -2.94
N PHE A 123 6.76 2.95 -3.03
CA PHE A 123 5.84 3.41 -4.07
C PHE A 123 6.42 3.29 -5.48
N SER A 124 7.72 3.48 -5.67
CA SER A 124 8.39 3.23 -6.96
C SER A 124 8.29 1.74 -7.36
N ILE A 125 8.49 0.82 -6.42
CA ILE A 125 8.32 -0.63 -6.65
C ILE A 125 6.87 -0.94 -7.05
N HIS A 126 5.89 -0.39 -6.34
CA HIS A 126 4.48 -0.57 -6.68
C HIS A 126 4.13 0.00 -8.05
N ALA A 127 4.65 1.18 -8.41
CA ALA A 127 4.41 1.76 -9.74
C ALA A 127 4.94 0.86 -10.85
N HIS A 128 6.11 0.27 -10.65
CA HIS A 128 6.69 -0.67 -11.61
C HIS A 128 5.87 -1.96 -11.71
N GLY A 129 5.48 -2.55 -10.58
CA GLY A 129 4.67 -3.77 -10.54
C GLY A 129 3.29 -3.60 -11.19
N ILE A 130 2.59 -2.50 -10.86
CA ILE A 130 1.30 -2.15 -11.44
C ILE A 130 1.43 -1.92 -12.95
N ALA A 131 2.42 -1.16 -13.40
CA ALA A 131 2.64 -0.90 -14.82
C ALA A 131 2.88 -2.21 -15.59
N ARG A 132 3.77 -3.07 -15.10
CA ARG A 132 4.07 -4.36 -15.73
C ARG A 132 2.84 -5.28 -15.80
N ALA A 133 2.03 -5.32 -14.73
CA ALA A 133 0.81 -6.11 -14.71
C ALA A 133 -0.24 -5.60 -15.73
N ILE A 134 -0.37 -4.27 -15.89
CA ILE A 134 -1.27 -3.65 -16.87
C ILE A 134 -0.78 -3.89 -18.31
N GLU A 135 0.51 -3.71 -18.57
CA GLU A 135 1.15 -3.98 -19.87
C GLU A 135 1.04 -5.46 -20.28
N ASN A 136 0.81 -6.33 -19.31
CA ASN A 136 0.67 -7.78 -19.51
C ASN A 136 1.85 -8.40 -20.31
N ALA A 137 3.06 -8.02 -19.96
CA ALA A 137 4.28 -8.51 -20.62
C ALA A 137 4.41 -10.03 -20.61
N ASP A 138 3.82 -10.69 -19.61
CA ASP A 138 3.82 -12.14 -19.44
C ASP A 138 2.70 -12.84 -20.25
N GLN A 139 1.91 -12.11 -21.07
CA GLN A 139 0.80 -12.62 -21.90
C GLN A 139 -0.20 -13.47 -21.11
N ARG A 140 -0.55 -13.05 -19.91
CA ARG A 140 -1.52 -13.73 -19.03
C ARG A 140 -2.92 -13.65 -19.62
N SER A 141 -3.77 -14.63 -19.28
CA SER A 141 -5.20 -14.57 -19.56
C SER A 141 -5.83 -13.30 -18.93
N PRO A 142 -6.96 -12.79 -19.45
CA PRO A 142 -7.65 -11.64 -18.84
C PRO A 142 -7.93 -11.82 -17.34
N LYS A 143 -8.31 -13.03 -16.93
CA LYS A 143 -8.52 -13.40 -15.53
C LYS A 143 -7.23 -13.29 -14.70
N ASP A 144 -6.13 -13.87 -15.18
CA ASP A 144 -4.86 -13.89 -14.44
C ASP A 144 -4.22 -12.51 -14.41
N LYS A 145 -4.38 -11.71 -15.48
CA LYS A 145 -3.99 -10.29 -15.52
C LYS A 145 -4.74 -9.51 -14.44
N ALA A 146 -6.07 -9.61 -14.41
CA ALA A 146 -6.91 -8.92 -13.43
C ALA A 146 -6.55 -9.32 -11.99
N PHE A 147 -6.29 -10.61 -11.74
CA PHE A 147 -5.82 -11.11 -10.45
C PHE A 147 -4.49 -10.47 -10.05
N THR A 148 -3.52 -10.42 -10.97
CA THR A 148 -2.21 -9.82 -10.69
C THR A 148 -2.31 -8.32 -10.42
N ILE A 149 -3.07 -7.57 -11.25
CA ILE A 149 -3.31 -6.14 -11.04
C ILE A 149 -3.94 -5.91 -9.65
N THR A 150 -4.95 -6.70 -9.30
CA THR A 150 -5.61 -6.60 -7.98
C THR A 150 -4.62 -6.84 -6.85
N ALA A 151 -3.77 -7.86 -6.95
CA ALA A 151 -2.76 -8.14 -5.93
C ALA A 151 -1.75 -7.01 -5.78
N GLU A 152 -1.24 -6.45 -6.89
CA GLU A 152 -0.32 -5.29 -6.87
C GLU A 152 -0.97 -4.07 -6.21
N LEU A 153 -2.23 -3.78 -6.53
CA LEU A 153 -3.00 -2.68 -5.94
C LEU A 153 -3.25 -2.87 -4.44
N LEU A 154 -3.56 -4.10 -4.01
CA LEU A 154 -3.75 -4.41 -2.59
C LEU A 154 -2.44 -4.31 -1.80
N LEU A 155 -1.30 -4.70 -2.37
CA LEU A 155 0.02 -4.54 -1.74
C LEU A 155 0.38 -3.06 -1.60
N MET A 156 0.11 -2.26 -2.63
CA MET A 156 0.25 -0.80 -2.58
C MET A 156 -0.64 -0.20 -1.48
N GLN A 157 -1.91 -0.60 -1.39
CA GLN A 157 -2.84 -0.15 -0.35
C GLN A 157 -2.37 -0.56 1.05
N HIS A 158 -1.82 -1.77 1.21
CA HIS A 158 -1.18 -2.20 2.46
C HIS A 158 -0.04 -1.25 2.85
N SER A 159 0.82 -0.87 1.90
CA SER A 159 1.93 0.06 2.14
C SER A 159 1.44 1.45 2.55
N CYS A 160 0.36 1.97 1.94
CA CYS A 160 -0.29 3.21 2.36
C CYS A 160 -0.76 3.17 3.82
N HIS A 161 -1.41 2.05 4.21
CA HIS A 161 -1.86 1.86 5.58
C HIS A 161 -0.69 1.71 6.57
N TRP A 162 0.37 1.02 6.15
CA TRP A 162 1.59 0.90 6.95
C TRP A 162 2.24 2.26 7.19
N PHE A 163 2.41 3.06 6.15
CA PHE A 163 2.90 4.43 6.25
C PHE A 163 2.10 5.28 7.25
N CYS A 164 0.77 5.24 7.15
CA CYS A 164 -0.13 6.03 8.00
C CYS A 164 -0.23 5.54 9.45
N LYS A 165 -0.02 4.24 9.69
CA LYS A 165 -0.28 3.60 10.99
C LYS A 165 0.86 2.69 11.46
N SER A 166 0.86 1.44 11.02
CA SER A 166 1.88 0.42 11.30
C SER A 166 1.64 -0.82 10.45
N LYS A 167 2.64 -1.70 10.34
CA LYS A 167 2.53 -2.99 9.65
C LYS A 167 1.36 -3.82 10.15
N THR A 168 1.22 -3.96 11.48
CA THR A 168 0.14 -4.73 12.10
C THR A 168 -1.24 -4.18 11.75
N VAL A 169 -1.43 -2.85 11.79
CA VAL A 169 -2.72 -2.23 11.44
C VAL A 169 -3.01 -2.41 9.95
N ALA A 170 -2.01 -2.28 9.08
CA ALA A 170 -2.15 -2.52 7.65
C ALA A 170 -2.59 -3.95 7.36
N SER A 171 -1.92 -4.95 7.96
CA SER A 171 -2.23 -6.37 7.79
C SER A 171 -3.61 -6.74 8.34
N ALA A 172 -3.99 -6.19 9.50
CA ALA A 172 -5.33 -6.40 10.06
C ALA A 172 -6.44 -5.84 9.16
N ARG A 173 -6.22 -4.68 8.52
CA ARG A 173 -7.18 -4.10 7.57
C ARG A 173 -7.31 -4.93 6.30
N MET A 174 -6.19 -5.45 5.75
CA MET A 174 -6.21 -6.34 4.60
C MET A 174 -7.05 -7.58 4.90
N LEU A 175 -6.80 -8.22 6.04
CA LEU A 175 -7.55 -9.41 6.43
C LEU A 175 -9.05 -9.11 6.65
N ALA A 176 -9.38 -8.02 7.30
CA ALA A 176 -10.77 -7.65 7.59
C ALA A 176 -11.57 -7.27 6.33
N ARG A 177 -10.95 -6.55 5.37
CA ARG A 177 -11.64 -6.04 4.18
C ARG A 177 -11.62 -6.99 2.99
N HIS A 178 -10.49 -7.68 2.80
CA HIS A 178 -10.22 -8.46 1.58
C HIS A 178 -10.03 -9.95 1.86
N GLN A 179 -10.20 -10.39 3.13
CA GLN A 179 -9.99 -11.78 3.55
C GLN A 179 -8.62 -12.34 3.11
N THR A 180 -7.63 -11.44 2.98
CA THR A 180 -6.30 -11.76 2.46
C THR A 180 -5.25 -11.42 3.50
N SER A 181 -4.48 -12.41 3.94
CA SER A 181 -3.35 -12.20 4.84
C SER A 181 -2.15 -11.58 4.11
N TYR A 182 -1.28 -10.91 4.84
CA TYR A 182 -0.07 -10.32 4.26
C TYR A 182 0.84 -11.34 3.52
N PRO A 183 1.09 -12.57 4.04
CA PRO A 183 1.83 -13.58 3.29
C PRO A 183 1.15 -14.01 1.99
N GLN A 184 -0.19 -14.18 1.98
CA GLN A 184 -0.95 -14.49 0.78
C GLN A 184 -0.84 -13.37 -0.26
N LEU A 185 -0.92 -12.12 0.20
CA LEU A 185 -0.77 -10.96 -0.66
C LEU A 185 0.60 -10.90 -1.32
N LEU A 186 1.67 -11.13 -0.56
CA LEU A 186 3.04 -11.22 -1.07
C LEU A 186 3.23 -12.38 -2.07
N ALA A 187 2.54 -13.49 -1.89
CA ALA A 187 2.60 -14.61 -2.81
C ALA A 187 1.84 -14.34 -4.12
N ALA A 188 0.85 -13.44 -4.09
CA ALA A 188 -0.04 -13.15 -5.22
C ALA A 188 0.49 -12.09 -6.20
N VAL A 189 1.39 -11.19 -5.75
CA VAL A 189 2.04 -10.20 -6.64
C VAL A 189 3.09 -10.85 -7.53
N SER A 190 3.53 -10.12 -8.55
CA SER A 190 4.59 -10.57 -9.45
C SER A 190 5.87 -10.92 -8.67
N PRO A 191 6.66 -11.92 -9.11
CA PRO A 191 7.90 -12.32 -8.44
C PRO A 191 8.88 -11.16 -8.27
N GLU A 192 8.97 -10.29 -9.26
CA GLU A 192 9.86 -9.11 -9.25
C GLU A 192 9.43 -8.11 -8.19
N THR A 193 8.12 -7.78 -8.13
CA THR A 193 7.58 -6.91 -7.09
C THR A 193 7.84 -7.49 -5.71
N ARG A 194 7.56 -8.79 -5.52
CA ARG A 194 7.79 -9.48 -4.25
C ARG A 194 9.25 -9.39 -3.82
N GLN A 195 10.17 -9.71 -4.72
CA GLN A 195 11.59 -9.70 -4.43
C GLN A 195 12.08 -8.31 -4.05
N ALA A 196 11.80 -7.29 -4.88
CA ALA A 196 12.21 -5.92 -4.64
C ALA A 196 11.60 -5.35 -3.35
N TYR A 197 10.33 -5.65 -3.11
CA TYR A 197 9.62 -5.19 -1.93
C TYR A 197 10.18 -5.82 -0.64
N LEU A 198 10.41 -7.13 -0.60
CA LEU A 198 10.98 -7.82 0.56
C LEU A 198 12.42 -7.36 0.84
N GLN A 199 13.23 -7.13 -0.19
CA GLN A 199 14.58 -6.55 -0.03
C GLN A 199 14.53 -5.15 0.61
N LEU A 200 13.52 -4.34 0.26
CA LEU A 200 13.37 -2.99 0.79
C LEU A 200 12.90 -2.99 2.25
N VAL A 201 11.87 -3.78 2.58
CA VAL A 201 11.22 -3.68 3.91
C VAL A 201 11.90 -4.53 4.98
N GLY A 202 12.85 -5.36 4.59
CA GLY A 202 13.49 -6.36 5.48
C GLY A 202 12.54 -7.52 5.81
N HIS A 203 13.09 -8.66 6.06
CA HIS A 203 12.33 -9.86 6.49
C HIS A 203 11.88 -9.77 7.92
#